data_a225313a00d9fb0f5702545f9313d43a
#
_entry.id   a225313a00d9fb0f5702545f9313d43a
#
_cell.length_a   1.000
_cell.length_b   1.000
_cell.length_c   1.000
_cell.angle_alpha   90.00
_cell.angle_beta   90.00
_cell.angle_gamma   90.00
#
_symmetry.space_group_name_H-M   'P 1'
#
loop_
_entity.id
_entity.type
_entity.pdbx_description
1 polymer ?
#
loop_
_entity_poly.entity_id
_entity_poly.type
_entity_poly.pdbx_seq_one_letter_code
_entity_poly.pdbx_strand_id
1 'polypeptide(L)'
;IRETFPGMALHASTQMTITGSRGAQFLKEIGAARIVPARELSLSEIRSVKKSSGLELECFIHGAMCYGYSGQCLFSSILGGRSGNRGRCAQPCRLPYRIFDQEGNLRCDAGHVLSLKDMCTISFLPRLIEAGIDSFKIEGRMKRPEYAAGVTAVYRKYIDAYYEKGAQAYRVEQSDMDRLQRLYIRDEVQTGYYERQN
;
A
#
# COMPACT_ATOMS: atom_id res chain seq x y z
N ILE A 1 -17.50 8.16 17.30
CA ILE A 1 -17.95 8.58 15.94
C ILE A 1 -19.32 7.94 15.64
N ARG A 2 -19.47 6.62 15.77
CA ARG A 2 -20.69 5.92 15.40
C ARG A 2 -21.91 6.35 16.21
N GLU A 3 -21.74 6.60 17.49
CA GLU A 3 -22.79 7.13 18.37
C GLU A 3 -23.22 8.56 17.98
N THR A 4 -22.25 9.37 17.61
CA THR A 4 -22.47 10.79 17.26
C THR A 4 -22.94 10.97 15.81
N PHE A 5 -22.45 10.11 14.90
CA PHE A 5 -22.74 10.16 13.46
C PHE A 5 -23.14 8.78 12.93
N PRO A 6 -24.33 8.27 13.26
CA PRO A 6 -24.72 6.89 12.96
C PRO A 6 -24.82 6.57 11.47
N GLY A 7 -25.02 7.58 10.62
CA GLY A 7 -25.06 7.42 9.15
C GLY A 7 -23.71 7.48 8.46
N MET A 8 -22.61 7.74 9.19
CA MET A 8 -21.28 7.85 8.58
C MET A 8 -20.66 6.46 8.33
N ALA A 9 -20.23 6.22 7.09
CA ALA A 9 -19.47 5.01 6.75
C ALA A 9 -18.08 5.05 7.40
N LEU A 10 -17.77 4.04 8.21
CA LEU A 10 -16.46 3.93 8.89
C LEU A 10 -15.52 3.07 8.09
N HIS A 11 -14.34 3.62 7.77
CA HIS A 11 -13.26 2.92 7.09
C HIS A 11 -12.11 2.67 8.07
N ALA A 12 -11.75 1.41 8.26
CA ALA A 12 -10.62 1.02 9.10
C ALA A 12 -9.32 1.15 8.30
N SER A 13 -8.43 2.03 8.76
CA SER A 13 -7.13 2.29 8.13
C SER A 13 -6.14 1.14 8.34
N THR A 14 -5.04 1.13 7.56
CA THR A 14 -3.85 0.27 7.79
C THR A 14 -3.27 0.39 9.20
N GLN A 15 -3.54 1.52 9.89
CA GLN A 15 -3.12 1.72 11.28
C GLN A 15 -3.84 0.80 12.28
N MET A 16 -4.92 0.16 11.87
CA MET A 16 -5.61 -0.87 12.67
C MET A 16 -4.92 -2.24 12.59
N THR A 17 -3.88 -2.38 11.78
CA THR A 17 -3.04 -3.59 11.68
C THR A 17 -3.86 -4.87 11.43
N ILE A 18 -4.78 -4.83 10.47
CA ILE A 18 -5.61 -5.98 10.14
C ILE A 18 -4.79 -6.94 9.26
N THR A 19 -4.37 -8.03 9.86
CA THR A 19 -3.52 -9.07 9.25
C THR A 19 -4.26 -10.39 9.01
N GLY A 20 -5.56 -10.46 9.28
CA GLY A 20 -6.31 -11.69 9.08
C GLY A 20 -7.81 -11.57 9.33
N SER A 21 -8.51 -12.67 9.08
CA SER A 21 -9.97 -12.76 9.10
C SER A 21 -10.60 -12.42 10.44
N ARG A 22 -9.96 -12.76 11.56
CA ARG A 22 -10.50 -12.46 12.90
C ARG A 22 -10.58 -10.96 13.16
N GLY A 23 -9.51 -10.21 12.82
CA GLY A 23 -9.51 -8.76 12.93
C GLY A 23 -10.56 -8.11 12.03
N ALA A 24 -10.73 -8.65 10.83
CA ALA A 24 -11.75 -8.17 9.89
C ALA A 24 -13.18 -8.42 10.40
N GLN A 25 -13.45 -9.57 11.00
CA GLN A 25 -14.73 -9.89 11.62
C GLN A 25 -15.03 -8.94 12.79
N PHE A 26 -14.07 -8.72 13.68
CA PHE A 26 -14.20 -7.76 14.76
C PHE A 26 -14.56 -6.35 14.24
N LEU A 27 -13.90 -5.88 13.18
CA LEU A 27 -14.23 -4.58 12.58
C LEU A 27 -15.66 -4.54 12.02
N LYS A 28 -16.13 -5.65 11.44
CA LYS A 28 -17.53 -5.78 11.00
C LYS A 28 -18.51 -5.65 12.16
N GLU A 29 -18.24 -6.32 13.28
CA GLU A 29 -19.10 -6.27 14.48
C GLU A 29 -19.24 -4.86 15.05
N ILE A 30 -18.13 -4.07 15.06
CA ILE A 30 -18.18 -2.68 15.46
C ILE A 30 -18.68 -1.73 14.36
N GLY A 31 -19.06 -2.28 13.20
CA GLY A 31 -19.75 -1.60 12.12
C GLY A 31 -18.87 -0.82 11.14
N ALA A 32 -17.65 -1.25 10.91
CA ALA A 32 -16.88 -0.77 9.78
C ALA A 32 -17.55 -1.18 8.46
N ALA A 33 -17.49 -0.28 7.46
CA ALA A 33 -17.99 -0.55 6.10
C ALA A 33 -16.85 -1.04 5.19
N ARG A 34 -15.62 -0.55 5.42
CA ARG A 34 -14.43 -0.84 4.61
C ARG A 34 -13.21 -1.05 5.48
N ILE A 35 -12.32 -1.93 5.01
CA ILE A 35 -11.02 -2.19 5.63
C ILE A 35 -9.91 -1.87 4.63
N VAL A 36 -8.88 -1.16 5.10
CA VAL A 36 -7.58 -1.11 4.44
C VAL A 36 -6.67 -2.10 5.17
N PRO A 37 -6.48 -3.33 4.66
CA PRO A 37 -5.70 -4.35 5.34
C PRO A 37 -4.22 -3.97 5.41
N ALA A 38 -3.46 -4.66 6.26
CA ALA A 38 -2.02 -4.51 6.34
C ALA A 38 -1.38 -4.79 4.97
N ARG A 39 -0.34 -4.03 4.62
CA ARG A 39 0.34 -4.14 3.31
C ARG A 39 1.12 -5.44 3.14
N GLU A 40 1.38 -6.11 4.24
CA GLU A 40 2.15 -7.35 4.33
C GLU A 40 1.35 -8.58 3.88
N LEU A 41 0.03 -8.46 3.74
CA LEU A 41 -0.84 -9.54 3.32
C LEU A 41 -0.60 -9.96 1.86
N SER A 42 -0.53 -11.27 1.66
CA SER A 42 -0.56 -11.88 0.35
C SER A 42 -1.97 -11.81 -0.27
N LEU A 43 -2.06 -12.04 -1.57
CA LEU A 43 -3.34 -12.03 -2.28
C LEU A 43 -4.29 -13.14 -1.77
N SER A 44 -3.75 -14.28 -1.35
CA SER A 44 -4.52 -15.37 -0.76
C SER A 44 -5.14 -15.00 0.59
N GLU A 45 -4.38 -14.30 1.42
CA GLU A 45 -4.87 -13.79 2.70
C GLU A 45 -5.93 -12.70 2.53
N ILE A 46 -5.75 -11.80 1.55
CA ILE A 46 -6.74 -10.78 1.19
C ILE A 46 -8.06 -11.42 0.75
N ARG A 47 -8.02 -12.46 -0.10
CA ARG A 47 -9.21 -13.24 -0.48
C ARG A 47 -9.90 -13.87 0.75
N SER A 48 -9.11 -14.40 1.67
CA SER A 48 -9.63 -14.98 2.92
C SER A 48 -10.31 -13.94 3.80
N VAL A 49 -9.71 -12.76 3.93
CA VAL A 49 -10.29 -11.61 4.65
C VAL A 49 -11.60 -11.16 3.98
N LYS A 50 -11.61 -11.02 2.64
CA LYS A 50 -12.82 -10.66 1.88
C LYS A 50 -13.94 -11.65 2.11
N LYS A 51 -13.64 -12.94 1.94
CA LYS A 51 -14.63 -14.02 2.08
C LYS A 51 -15.21 -14.11 3.50
N SER A 52 -14.38 -13.94 4.52
CA SER A 52 -14.80 -14.09 5.92
C SER A 52 -15.57 -12.90 6.46
N SER A 53 -15.19 -11.68 6.08
CA SER A 53 -15.82 -10.46 6.59
C SER A 53 -16.99 -9.99 5.74
N GLY A 54 -16.92 -10.15 4.42
CA GLY A 54 -17.84 -9.56 3.46
C GLY A 54 -17.77 -8.02 3.39
N LEU A 55 -16.80 -7.39 4.08
CA LEU A 55 -16.59 -5.95 4.04
C LEU A 55 -15.92 -5.53 2.73
N GLU A 56 -16.06 -4.26 2.38
CA GLU A 56 -15.26 -3.68 1.30
C GLU A 56 -13.77 -3.67 1.68
N LEU A 57 -12.92 -4.03 0.73
CA LEU A 57 -11.48 -3.97 0.89
C LEU A 57 -10.86 -2.89 0.01
N GLU A 58 -10.00 -2.06 0.62
CA GLU A 58 -9.20 -1.08 -0.07
C GLU A 58 -7.72 -1.46 0.03
N CYS A 59 -7.05 -1.70 -1.09
CA CYS A 59 -5.66 -2.13 -1.11
C CYS A 59 -4.77 -1.16 -1.87
N PHE A 60 -3.52 -1.00 -1.40
CA PHE A 60 -2.53 -0.19 -2.09
C PHE A 60 -2.11 -0.85 -3.39
N ILE A 61 -1.99 -0.04 -4.46
CA ILE A 61 -1.58 -0.51 -5.79
C ILE A 61 -0.36 0.24 -6.34
N HIS A 62 -0.05 1.42 -5.81
CA HIS A 62 1.05 2.24 -6.33
C HIS A 62 1.63 3.15 -5.26
N GLY A 63 2.94 3.41 -5.36
CA GLY A 63 3.66 4.39 -4.57
C GLY A 63 4.52 3.79 -3.45
N ALA A 64 4.86 4.60 -2.48
CA ALA A 64 5.85 4.28 -1.47
C ALA A 64 5.43 3.13 -0.54
N MET A 65 6.32 2.14 -0.38
CA MET A 65 6.19 1.08 0.62
C MET A 65 6.82 1.49 1.95
N CYS A 66 6.22 1.08 3.07
CA CYS A 66 6.79 1.25 4.40
C CYS A 66 7.78 0.13 4.71
N TYR A 67 8.92 0.48 5.36
CA TYR A 67 9.88 -0.49 5.87
C TYR A 67 9.31 -1.26 7.07
N GLY A 68 8.65 -0.57 7.99
CA GLY A 68 8.04 -1.17 9.17
C GLY A 68 6.65 -1.75 8.89
N TYR A 69 6.23 -2.68 9.75
CA TYR A 69 4.89 -3.26 9.70
C TYR A 69 3.79 -2.20 9.79
N SER A 70 2.70 -2.44 9.08
CA SER A 70 1.53 -1.56 9.05
C SER A 70 1.01 -1.28 10.46
N GLY A 71 0.87 0.01 10.81
CA GLY A 71 0.38 0.45 12.12
C GLY A 71 1.35 0.30 13.30
N GLN A 72 2.54 -0.28 13.12
CA GLN A 72 3.45 -0.61 14.22
C GLN A 72 4.78 0.17 14.19
N CYS A 73 5.02 1.00 13.19
CA CYS A 73 6.27 1.72 13.06
C CYS A 73 6.34 2.92 14.01
N LEU A 74 7.30 2.90 14.92
CA LEU A 74 7.59 3.98 15.87
C LEU A 74 8.80 4.83 15.47
N PHE A 75 9.47 4.55 14.35
CA PHE A 75 10.75 5.14 13.97
C PHE A 75 10.72 6.68 13.96
N SER A 76 9.73 7.26 13.28
CA SER A 76 9.55 8.72 13.24
C SER A 76 9.13 9.33 14.58
N SER A 77 8.47 8.56 15.44
CA SER A 77 8.12 9.00 16.79
C SER A 77 9.35 9.08 17.70
N ILE A 78 10.22 8.07 17.63
CA ILE A 78 11.44 7.98 18.46
C ILE A 78 12.44 9.07 18.07
N LEU A 79 12.71 9.24 16.76
CA LEU A 79 13.71 10.20 16.30
C LEU A 79 13.27 11.66 16.33
N GLY A 80 11.99 11.95 16.25
CA GLY A 80 11.54 13.34 16.10
C GLY A 80 10.16 13.66 16.68
N GLY A 81 9.59 12.80 17.53
CA GLY A 81 8.28 13.02 18.16
C GLY A 81 7.09 13.02 17.17
N ARG A 82 7.30 12.62 15.91
CA ARG A 82 6.31 12.67 14.83
C ARG A 82 5.70 11.30 14.56
N SER A 83 4.55 11.02 15.17
CA SER A 83 3.90 9.71 15.02
C SER A 83 3.42 9.44 13.58
N GLY A 84 3.93 8.36 12.97
CA GLY A 84 3.46 7.85 11.69
C GLY A 84 2.00 7.40 11.75
N ASN A 85 1.59 6.77 12.86
CA ASN A 85 0.23 6.28 13.07
C ASN A 85 -0.80 7.42 13.22
N ARG A 86 -0.33 8.63 13.51
CA ARG A 86 -1.16 9.86 13.54
C ARG A 86 -0.99 10.70 12.27
N GLY A 87 -0.48 10.11 11.20
CA GLY A 87 -0.32 10.79 9.93
C GLY A 87 0.83 11.81 9.87
N ARG A 88 1.78 11.83 10.81
CA ARG A 88 2.85 12.84 10.93
C ARG A 88 4.24 12.29 10.62
N CYS A 89 4.35 11.11 9.98
CA CYS A 89 5.63 10.48 9.67
C CYS A 89 6.55 11.42 8.89
N ALA A 90 7.78 11.61 9.39
CA ALA A 90 8.84 12.37 8.72
C ALA A 90 9.63 11.53 7.71
N GLN A 91 9.29 10.25 7.55
CA GLN A 91 9.97 9.31 6.65
C GLN A 91 11.49 9.12 6.94
N PRO A 92 11.94 8.93 8.19
CA PRO A 92 13.36 8.75 8.50
C PRO A 92 13.96 7.54 7.75
N CYS A 93 13.18 6.49 7.48
CA CYS A 93 13.63 5.34 6.68
C CYS A 93 14.03 5.69 5.24
N ARG A 94 13.85 6.93 4.80
CA ARG A 94 14.24 7.42 3.46
C ARG A 94 15.55 8.21 3.47
N LEU A 95 16.14 8.39 4.65
CA LEU A 95 17.45 9.04 4.78
C LEU A 95 18.59 8.04 4.52
N PRO A 96 19.77 8.54 4.12
CA PRO A 96 20.96 7.70 4.04
C PRO A 96 21.47 7.37 5.44
N TYR A 97 21.94 6.14 5.63
CA TYR A 97 22.48 5.64 6.89
C TYR A 97 23.86 5.03 6.69
N ARG A 98 24.72 5.18 7.70
CA ARG A 98 25.94 4.39 7.86
C ARG A 98 25.62 3.12 8.62
N ILE A 99 26.15 2.01 8.16
CA ILE A 99 26.01 0.72 8.84
C ILE A 99 27.39 0.26 9.28
N PHE A 100 27.48 -0.09 10.55
CA PHE A 100 28.65 -0.69 11.16
C PHE A 100 28.32 -2.11 11.64
N ASP A 101 29.29 -3.01 11.61
CA ASP A 101 29.16 -4.32 12.24
C ASP A 101 29.39 -4.22 13.76
N GLN A 102 29.35 -5.38 14.44
CA GLN A 102 29.56 -5.46 15.88
C GLN A 102 31.00 -5.09 16.30
N GLU A 103 31.94 -5.24 15.39
CA GLU A 103 33.36 -4.88 15.59
C GLU A 103 33.65 -3.40 15.28
N GLY A 104 32.65 -2.64 14.84
CA GLY A 104 32.76 -1.22 14.51
C GLY A 104 33.25 -0.93 13.09
N ASN A 105 33.38 -1.94 12.22
CA ASN A 105 33.78 -1.73 10.84
C ASN A 105 32.61 -1.18 10.00
N LEU A 106 32.91 -0.21 9.14
CA LEU A 106 31.94 0.36 8.22
C LEU A 106 31.56 -0.66 7.14
N ARG A 107 30.26 -1.01 7.07
CA ARG A 107 29.68 -1.94 6.07
C ARG A 107 28.93 -1.22 4.95
N CYS A 108 28.40 -0.04 5.24
CA CYS A 108 27.75 0.82 4.24
C CYS A 108 27.95 2.29 4.63
N ASP A 109 28.43 3.10 3.70
CA ASP A 109 28.58 4.53 3.88
C ASP A 109 27.47 5.28 3.11
N ALA A 110 26.63 6.02 3.85
CA ALA A 110 25.56 6.87 3.32
C ALA A 110 24.57 6.17 2.35
N GLY A 111 24.24 4.88 2.60
CA GLY A 111 23.26 4.14 1.80
C GLY A 111 21.82 4.32 2.26
N HIS A 112 20.86 4.30 1.30
CA HIS A 112 19.42 4.33 1.59
C HIS A 112 18.86 2.94 1.97
N VAL A 113 19.54 2.26 2.89
CA VAL A 113 19.36 0.84 3.22
C VAL A 113 17.98 0.46 3.78
N LEU A 114 17.24 1.44 4.31
CA LEU A 114 15.88 1.24 4.81
C LEU A 114 14.82 1.72 3.80
N SER A 115 15.22 2.25 2.64
CA SER A 115 14.31 2.75 1.62
C SER A 115 13.89 1.63 0.69
N LEU A 116 12.68 1.09 0.89
CA LEU A 116 12.14 0.08 -0.01
C LEU A 116 11.87 0.65 -1.40
N LYS A 117 11.91 -0.25 -2.41
CA LYS A 117 11.40 0.02 -3.77
C LYS A 117 9.94 0.44 -3.73
N ASP A 118 9.52 1.29 -4.65
CA ASP A 118 8.13 1.72 -4.73
C ASP A 118 7.24 0.60 -5.32
N MET A 119 5.99 0.53 -4.86
CA MET A 119 5.01 -0.40 -5.40
C MET A 119 4.51 0.08 -6.76
N CYS A 120 4.42 -0.83 -7.72
CA CYS A 120 3.69 -0.64 -8.97
C CYS A 120 3.06 -1.97 -9.38
N THR A 121 1.75 -2.09 -9.24
CA THR A 121 1.03 -3.34 -9.48
C THR A 121 0.25 -3.34 -10.79
N ILE A 122 0.55 -2.42 -11.70
CA ILE A 122 -0.27 -2.25 -12.91
C ILE A 122 -0.30 -3.53 -13.76
N SER A 123 0.81 -4.24 -13.90
CA SER A 123 0.85 -5.52 -14.61
C SER A 123 0.11 -6.66 -13.86
N PHE A 124 -0.10 -6.48 -12.57
CA PHE A 124 -0.73 -7.42 -11.67
C PHE A 124 -2.23 -7.10 -11.42
N LEU A 125 -2.71 -6.00 -11.95
CA LEU A 125 -4.05 -5.44 -11.68
C LEU A 125 -5.21 -6.43 -11.92
N PRO A 126 -5.24 -7.26 -12.98
CA PRO A 126 -6.29 -8.26 -13.15
C PRO A 126 -6.45 -9.19 -11.95
N ARG A 127 -5.35 -9.67 -11.38
CA ARG A 127 -5.38 -10.57 -10.21
C ARG A 127 -5.91 -9.88 -8.95
N LEU A 128 -5.70 -8.56 -8.81
CA LEU A 128 -6.25 -7.77 -7.72
C LEU A 128 -7.76 -7.58 -7.88
N ILE A 129 -8.22 -7.31 -9.10
CA ILE A 129 -9.66 -7.21 -9.41
C ILE A 129 -10.35 -8.55 -9.14
N GLU A 130 -9.80 -9.65 -9.63
CA GLU A 130 -10.32 -11.02 -9.43
C GLU A 130 -10.27 -11.47 -7.96
N ALA A 131 -9.42 -10.88 -7.15
CA ALA A 131 -9.40 -11.12 -5.71
C ALA A 131 -10.58 -10.47 -4.95
N GLY A 132 -11.38 -9.67 -5.62
CA GLY A 132 -12.54 -8.99 -5.05
C GLY A 132 -12.19 -7.74 -4.24
N ILE A 133 -11.07 -7.08 -4.57
CA ILE A 133 -10.71 -5.78 -3.99
C ILE A 133 -11.66 -4.72 -4.56
N ASP A 134 -12.34 -3.96 -3.69
CA ASP A 134 -13.36 -3.00 -4.07
C ASP A 134 -12.80 -1.61 -4.37
N SER A 135 -11.65 -1.27 -3.77
CA SER A 135 -11.04 0.06 -3.90
C SER A 135 -9.53 -0.04 -4.02
N PHE A 136 -8.96 0.69 -4.97
CA PHE A 136 -7.54 0.77 -5.22
C PHE A 136 -6.96 2.08 -4.71
N LYS A 137 -5.92 1.97 -3.87
CA LYS A 137 -5.29 3.11 -3.20
C LYS A 137 -3.93 3.42 -3.76
N ILE A 138 -3.72 4.68 -4.12
CA ILE A 138 -2.42 5.20 -4.55
C ILE A 138 -1.81 5.95 -3.37
N GLU A 139 -0.58 5.56 -2.96
CA GLU A 139 0.17 6.32 -1.96
C GLU A 139 0.80 7.54 -2.64
N GLY A 140 0.33 8.72 -2.26
CA GLY A 140 0.75 9.97 -2.87
C GLY A 140 0.99 11.10 -1.89
N ARG A 141 1.06 10.82 -0.57
CA ARG A 141 1.37 11.84 0.43
C ARG A 141 2.69 12.52 0.09
N MET A 142 2.75 13.84 0.16
CA MET A 142 3.90 14.67 -0.19
C MET A 142 4.28 14.64 -1.68
N LYS A 143 3.41 14.10 -2.53
CA LYS A 143 3.58 14.15 -3.99
C LYS A 143 2.87 15.36 -4.58
N ARG A 144 3.33 15.76 -5.77
CA ARG A 144 2.70 16.85 -6.52
C ARG A 144 1.35 16.41 -7.12
N PRO A 145 0.44 17.35 -7.43
CA PRO A 145 -0.85 17.02 -8.06
C PRO A 145 -0.71 16.24 -9.37
N GLU A 146 0.35 16.52 -10.16
CA GLU A 146 0.62 15.85 -11.44
C GLU A 146 0.88 14.34 -11.24
N TYR A 147 1.51 13.97 -10.12
CA TYR A 147 1.69 12.56 -9.77
C TYR A 147 0.34 11.90 -9.53
N ALA A 148 -0.50 12.48 -8.68
CA ALA A 148 -1.80 11.90 -8.36
C ALA A 148 -2.68 11.77 -9.61
N ALA A 149 -2.77 12.83 -10.42
CA ALA A 149 -3.56 12.83 -11.65
C ALA A 149 -3.00 11.84 -12.69
N GLY A 150 -1.68 11.84 -12.90
CA GLY A 150 -1.04 11.00 -13.91
C GLY A 150 -1.11 9.52 -13.57
N VAL A 151 -0.82 9.13 -12.32
CA VAL A 151 -0.94 7.73 -11.86
C VAL A 151 -2.38 7.27 -11.94
N THR A 152 -3.34 8.06 -11.45
CA THR A 152 -4.75 7.73 -11.51
C THR A 152 -5.24 7.54 -12.96
N ALA A 153 -4.84 8.42 -13.88
CA ALA A 153 -5.22 8.31 -15.29
C ALA A 153 -4.72 7.01 -15.92
N VAL A 154 -3.46 6.61 -15.64
CA VAL A 154 -2.91 5.35 -16.15
C VAL A 154 -3.66 4.16 -15.57
N TYR A 155 -3.84 4.07 -14.24
CA TYR A 155 -4.57 2.97 -13.63
C TYR A 155 -6.03 2.92 -14.10
N ARG A 156 -6.70 4.06 -14.27
CA ARG A 156 -8.07 4.11 -14.79
C ARG A 156 -8.16 3.53 -16.20
N LYS A 157 -7.26 3.92 -17.11
CA LYS A 157 -7.16 3.33 -18.47
C LYS A 157 -7.13 1.79 -18.41
N TYR A 158 -6.34 1.22 -17.52
CA TYR A 158 -6.16 -0.23 -17.44
C TYR A 158 -7.27 -0.96 -16.70
N ILE A 159 -7.92 -0.33 -15.74
CA ILE A 159 -9.13 -0.85 -15.11
C ILE A 159 -10.26 -0.93 -16.16
N ASP A 160 -10.46 0.13 -16.92
CA ASP A 160 -11.48 0.18 -17.97
C ASP A 160 -11.20 -0.88 -19.06
N ALA A 161 -9.95 -0.97 -19.53
CA ALA A 161 -9.54 -1.97 -20.49
C ALA A 161 -9.76 -3.41 -20.00
N TYR A 162 -9.56 -3.67 -18.70
CA TYR A 162 -9.85 -4.98 -18.11
C TYR A 162 -11.35 -5.31 -18.18
N TYR A 163 -12.22 -4.37 -17.82
CA TYR A 163 -13.67 -4.59 -17.85
C TYR A 163 -14.24 -4.68 -19.26
N GLU A 164 -13.63 -3.99 -20.23
CA GLU A 164 -14.04 -4.06 -21.65
C GLU A 164 -13.56 -5.32 -22.35
N LYS A 165 -12.31 -5.75 -22.14
CA LYS A 165 -11.62 -6.76 -22.95
C LYS A 165 -11.30 -8.06 -22.20
N GLY A 166 -11.45 -8.04 -20.87
CA GLY A 166 -11.12 -9.17 -20.00
C GLY A 166 -9.64 -9.35 -19.71
N ALA A 167 -9.34 -10.25 -18.76
CA ALA A 167 -7.97 -10.51 -18.29
C ALA A 167 -7.03 -11.05 -19.39
N GLN A 168 -7.55 -11.86 -20.33
CA GLN A 168 -6.72 -12.47 -21.37
C GLN A 168 -6.14 -11.46 -22.37
N ALA A 169 -6.87 -10.37 -22.63
CA ALA A 169 -6.44 -9.30 -23.51
C ALA A 169 -5.65 -8.20 -22.79
N TYR A 170 -5.52 -8.30 -21.48
CA TYR A 170 -4.84 -7.29 -20.65
C TYR A 170 -3.33 -7.25 -20.95
N ARG A 171 -2.88 -6.12 -21.45
CA ARG A 171 -1.45 -5.86 -21.71
C ARG A 171 -1.13 -4.43 -21.36
N VAL A 172 -0.04 -4.24 -20.63
CA VAL A 172 0.45 -2.90 -20.26
C VAL A 172 1.44 -2.42 -21.31
N GLU A 173 1.20 -1.24 -21.86
CA GLU A 173 2.06 -0.61 -22.84
C GLU A 173 3.34 -0.08 -22.17
N GLN A 174 4.49 -0.23 -22.83
CA GLN A 174 5.77 0.25 -22.30
C GLN A 174 5.76 1.77 -22.09
N SER A 175 5.11 2.52 -22.98
CA SER A 175 4.95 3.98 -22.85
C SER A 175 4.26 4.41 -21.56
N ASP A 176 3.29 3.63 -21.06
CA ASP A 176 2.60 3.91 -19.80
C ASP A 176 3.46 3.51 -18.60
N MET A 177 4.25 2.43 -18.70
CA MET A 177 5.26 2.10 -17.69
C MET A 177 6.31 3.22 -17.58
N ASP A 178 6.82 3.70 -18.71
CA ASP A 178 7.77 4.81 -18.75
C ASP A 178 7.16 6.10 -18.19
N ARG A 179 5.87 6.34 -18.43
CA ARG A 179 5.13 7.46 -17.86
C ARG A 179 5.04 7.36 -16.33
N LEU A 180 4.70 6.20 -15.79
CA LEU A 180 4.67 5.98 -14.35
C LEU A 180 6.04 6.20 -13.70
N GLN A 181 7.12 5.74 -14.34
CA GLN A 181 8.49 5.98 -13.88
C GLN A 181 8.83 7.47 -13.85
N ARG A 182 8.51 8.21 -14.91
CA ARG A 182 8.76 9.66 -14.98
C ARG A 182 7.94 10.48 -13.98
N LEU A 183 6.74 10.02 -13.62
CA LEU A 183 5.91 10.71 -12.62
C LEU A 183 6.52 10.68 -11.23
N TYR A 184 7.04 9.57 -10.80
CA TYR A 184 7.90 9.39 -9.64
C TYR A 184 8.02 7.90 -9.26
N ILE A 185 9.17 7.34 -9.52
CA ILE A 185 9.61 6.06 -8.94
C ILE A 185 11.05 6.30 -8.48
N ARG A 186 11.36 5.89 -7.24
CA ARG A 186 12.69 6.17 -6.65
C ARG A 186 13.80 5.38 -7.27
N ASP A 187 13.49 4.16 -7.68
CA ASP A 187 14.44 3.17 -8.16
C ASP A 187 13.68 2.12 -8.99
N GLU A 188 13.85 0.85 -8.71
CA GLU A 188 13.04 -0.20 -9.29
C GLU A 188 11.65 -0.30 -8.61
N VAL A 189 10.72 -0.94 -9.30
CA VAL A 189 9.37 -1.22 -8.79
C VAL A 189 9.24 -2.64 -8.25
N GLN A 190 8.23 -2.87 -7.42
CA GLN A 190 7.86 -4.18 -6.90
C GLN A 190 6.33 -4.30 -6.80
N THR A 191 5.82 -5.54 -6.76
CA THR A 191 4.39 -5.83 -6.58
C THR A 191 3.96 -5.85 -5.10
N GLY A 192 4.84 -5.50 -4.17
CA GLY A 192 4.60 -5.63 -2.73
C GLY A 192 4.64 -7.09 -2.30
N TYR A 193 3.76 -7.45 -1.37
CA TYR A 193 3.67 -8.80 -0.80
C TYR A 193 2.61 -9.68 -1.48
N TYR A 194 1.91 -9.21 -2.50
CA TYR A 194 0.77 -9.89 -3.10
C TYR A 194 1.07 -11.29 -3.63
N GLU A 195 2.29 -11.52 -4.11
CA GLU A 195 2.72 -12.81 -4.68
C GLU A 195 3.48 -13.71 -3.70
N ARG A 196 3.72 -13.24 -2.48
CA ARG A 196 4.38 -14.04 -1.46
C ARG A 196 3.40 -15.04 -0.85
N GLN A 197 3.92 -16.21 -0.49
CA GLN A 197 3.27 -17.15 0.42
C GLN A 197 3.86 -16.88 1.80
N ASN A 198 3.02 -16.51 2.75
CA ASN A 198 3.38 -16.38 4.16
C ASN A 198 3.08 -17.67 4.87
#